data_157b3fcbda90bf8c01c4c52ee2674701
#
_entry.id   157b3fcbda90bf8c01c4c52ee2674701
#
_cell.length_a   1.000
_cell.length_b   1.000
_cell.length_c   1.000
_cell.angle_alpha   90.00
_cell.angle_beta   90.00
_cell.angle_gamma   90.00
#
_symmetry.space_group_name_H-M   'P 1'
#
loop_
_entity.id
_entity.type
_entity.pdbx_description
1 polymer ?
#
loop_
_entity_poly.entity_id
_entity_poly.type
_entity_poly.pdbx_seq_one_letter_code
_entity_poly.pdbx_strand_id
1 'polypeptide(L)'
;MPATIDTAAPAKSRLVTGRVLTTLTVLFLLMDITFKFIRPIPPQVTQSMSQLGFQLGLLNAIGILLLVCTVLYVIPRTSVLGAVLLTGYLGGAVSVQLRVGNPLFGYVLFPVYFGVLMWAGLCLREPRLLALLPLRK
;
A
#
# COMPACT_ATOMS: atom_id res chain seq x y z
N MET A 1 15.14 -26.30 -18.34
CA MET A 1 13.69 -26.52 -18.43
C MET A 1 12.97 -25.22 -18.12
N PRO A 2 12.07 -24.78 -18.99
CA PRO A 2 11.25 -23.66 -18.62
C PRO A 2 10.44 -24.02 -17.39
N ALA A 3 10.50 -23.17 -16.36
CA ALA A 3 9.69 -23.35 -15.19
C ALA A 3 8.21 -23.28 -15.59
N THR A 4 7.49 -24.37 -15.45
CA THR A 4 6.04 -24.36 -15.62
C THR A 4 5.44 -23.49 -14.55
N ILE A 5 4.75 -22.42 -14.95
CA ILE A 5 3.99 -21.62 -14.00
C ILE A 5 2.91 -22.52 -13.42
N ASP A 6 2.98 -22.77 -12.12
CA ASP A 6 1.95 -23.53 -11.44
C ASP A 6 0.64 -22.72 -11.47
N THR A 7 -0.32 -23.18 -12.25
CA THR A 7 -1.61 -22.55 -12.38
C THR A 7 -2.65 -23.16 -11.45
N ALA A 8 -2.24 -24.08 -10.56
CA ALA A 8 -3.12 -24.67 -9.60
C ALA A 8 -3.73 -23.62 -8.66
N ALA A 9 -5.00 -23.78 -8.30
CA ALA A 9 -5.66 -22.91 -7.35
C ALA A 9 -4.93 -22.95 -6.00
N PRO A 10 -4.74 -21.80 -5.33
CA PRO A 10 -4.10 -21.79 -4.03
C PRO A 10 -4.93 -22.56 -3.00
N ALA A 11 -4.27 -23.12 -1.98
CA ALA A 11 -4.94 -23.77 -0.87
C ALA A 11 -5.93 -22.79 -0.21
N LYS A 12 -7.04 -23.33 0.28
CA LYS A 12 -8.12 -22.53 0.88
C LYS A 12 -7.61 -21.63 2.02
N SER A 13 -6.73 -22.16 2.86
CA SER A 13 -6.10 -21.40 3.96
C SER A 13 -5.25 -20.24 3.45
N ARG A 14 -4.49 -20.44 2.40
CA ARG A 14 -3.69 -19.39 1.74
C ARG A 14 -4.56 -18.27 1.21
N LEU A 15 -5.64 -18.63 0.53
CA LEU A 15 -6.58 -17.69 -0.06
C LEU A 15 -7.26 -16.85 1.02
N VAL A 16 -7.70 -17.48 2.11
CA VAL A 16 -8.34 -16.80 3.24
C VAL A 16 -7.35 -15.83 3.91
N THR A 17 -6.13 -16.28 4.20
CA THR A 17 -5.09 -15.42 4.78
C THR A 17 -4.78 -14.24 3.88
N GLY A 18 -4.62 -14.47 2.57
CA GLY A 18 -4.40 -13.40 1.61
C GLY A 18 -5.54 -12.38 1.56
N ARG A 19 -6.77 -12.84 1.61
CA ARG A 19 -7.95 -11.96 1.67
C ARG A 19 -8.01 -11.16 2.95
N VAL A 20 -7.68 -11.77 4.09
CA VAL A 20 -7.63 -11.07 5.38
C VAL A 20 -6.58 -9.97 5.34
N LEU A 21 -5.36 -10.27 4.90
CA LEU A 21 -4.29 -9.28 4.79
C LEU A 21 -4.67 -8.15 3.84
N THR A 22 -5.26 -8.46 2.70
CA THR A 22 -5.73 -7.46 1.73
C THR A 22 -6.82 -6.58 2.32
N THR A 23 -7.80 -7.18 3.02
CA THR A 23 -8.89 -6.45 3.64
C THR A 23 -8.37 -5.48 4.70
N LEU A 24 -7.44 -5.92 5.55
CA LEU A 24 -6.81 -5.04 6.55
C LEU A 24 -6.07 -3.89 5.89
N THR A 25 -5.32 -4.17 4.84
CA THR A 25 -4.59 -3.14 4.08
C THR A 25 -5.56 -2.12 3.47
N VAL A 26 -6.61 -2.59 2.81
CA VAL A 26 -7.60 -1.72 2.16
C VAL A 26 -8.36 -0.88 3.19
N LEU A 27 -8.75 -1.46 4.31
CA LEU A 27 -9.44 -0.71 5.38
C LEU A 27 -8.56 0.41 5.91
N PHE A 28 -7.27 0.13 6.11
CA PHE A 28 -6.33 1.16 6.55
C PHE A 28 -6.17 2.27 5.50
N LEU A 29 -6.02 1.89 4.23
CA LEU A 29 -5.89 2.87 3.14
C LEU A 29 -7.15 3.73 3.02
N LEU A 30 -8.34 3.14 3.15
CA LEU A 30 -9.60 3.89 3.13
C LEU A 30 -9.70 4.84 4.32
N MET A 31 -9.25 4.43 5.49
CA MET A 31 -9.18 5.30 6.65
C MET A 31 -8.26 6.50 6.38
N ASP A 32 -7.08 6.27 5.85
CA ASP A 32 -6.13 7.33 5.51
C ASP A 32 -6.70 8.28 4.45
N ILE A 33 -7.35 7.74 3.42
CA ILE A 33 -8.04 8.53 2.40
C ILE A 33 -9.12 9.39 3.03
N THR A 34 -9.93 8.82 3.92
CA THR A 34 -11.00 9.53 4.60
C THR A 34 -10.46 10.73 5.37
N PHE A 35 -9.35 10.57 6.10
CA PHE A 35 -8.72 11.67 6.83
C PHE A 35 -8.28 12.81 5.90
N LYS A 36 -7.94 12.51 4.67
CA LYS A 36 -7.52 13.53 3.69
C LYS A 36 -8.69 14.35 3.13
N PHE A 37 -9.92 13.80 3.18
CA PHE A 37 -11.11 14.46 2.64
C PHE A 37 -12.06 15.03 3.71
N ILE A 38 -11.85 14.69 4.99
CA ILE A 38 -12.69 15.22 6.09
C ILE A 38 -12.52 16.74 6.20
N ARG A 39 -13.65 17.42 6.37
CA ARG A 39 -13.70 18.86 6.60
C ARG A 39 -14.58 19.14 7.84
N PRO A 40 -14.16 20.01 8.81
CA PRO A 40 -12.85 20.68 8.82
C PRO A 40 -11.68 19.72 8.96
N ILE A 41 -10.49 20.12 8.48
CA ILE A 41 -9.30 19.27 8.51
C ILE A 41 -8.90 19.01 9.96
N PRO A 42 -8.73 17.73 10.37
CA PRO A 42 -8.30 17.42 11.74
C PRO A 42 -6.96 18.07 12.09
N PRO A 43 -6.78 18.58 13.32
CA PRO A 43 -5.52 19.23 13.73
C PRO A 43 -4.29 18.33 13.55
N GLN A 44 -4.42 17.04 13.75
CA GLN A 44 -3.35 16.06 13.58
C GLN A 44 -2.86 16.02 12.12
N VAL A 45 -3.79 16.08 11.17
CA VAL A 45 -3.47 16.11 9.73
C VAL A 45 -2.76 17.41 9.38
N THR A 46 -3.27 18.54 9.84
CA THR A 46 -2.67 19.86 9.62
C THR A 46 -1.23 19.89 10.16
N GLN A 47 -1.03 19.41 11.37
CA GLN A 47 0.29 19.38 12.00
C GLN A 47 1.26 18.48 11.23
N SER A 48 0.80 17.29 10.81
CA SER A 48 1.62 16.36 10.03
C SER A 48 2.03 16.97 8.68
N MET A 49 1.10 17.60 7.97
CA MET A 49 1.38 18.25 6.68
C MET A 49 2.42 19.37 6.86
N SER A 50 2.27 20.18 7.90
CA SER A 50 3.20 21.26 8.21
C SER A 50 4.60 20.71 8.52
N GLN A 51 4.70 19.68 9.36
CA GLN A 51 5.97 19.05 9.72
C GLN A 51 6.68 18.46 8.50
N LEU A 52 5.91 17.87 7.58
CA LEU A 52 6.45 17.28 6.36
C LEU A 52 6.76 18.32 5.27
N GLY A 53 6.38 19.57 5.48
CA GLY A 53 6.62 20.65 4.53
C GLY A 53 5.68 20.69 3.36
N PHE A 54 4.50 20.07 3.48
CA PHE A 54 3.48 20.08 2.45
C PHE A 54 2.46 21.20 2.69
N GLN A 55 2.02 21.82 1.61
CA GLN A 55 0.90 22.76 1.65
C GLN A 55 -0.42 21.99 1.80
N LEU A 56 -1.35 22.54 2.58
CA LEU A 56 -2.66 21.92 2.81
C LEU A 56 -3.45 21.71 1.50
N GLY A 57 -3.22 22.56 0.49
CA GLY A 57 -3.85 22.40 -0.82
C GLY A 57 -3.46 21.09 -1.55
N LEU A 58 -2.32 20.52 -1.21
CA LEU A 58 -1.87 19.24 -1.79
C LEU A 58 -2.59 18.03 -1.19
N LEU A 59 -3.27 18.20 -0.06
CA LEU A 59 -3.94 17.12 0.64
C LEU A 59 -4.98 16.42 -0.24
N ASN A 60 -5.76 17.18 -0.99
CA ASN A 60 -6.74 16.61 -1.92
C ASN A 60 -6.07 15.83 -3.05
N ALA A 61 -5.00 16.38 -3.62
CA ALA A 61 -4.26 15.71 -4.69
C ALA A 61 -3.65 14.38 -4.21
N ILE A 62 -3.04 14.38 -3.04
CA ILE A 62 -2.49 13.17 -2.42
C ILE A 62 -3.60 12.16 -2.13
N GLY A 63 -4.74 12.62 -1.62
CA GLY A 63 -5.89 11.77 -1.34
C GLY A 63 -6.47 11.14 -2.60
N ILE A 64 -6.60 11.89 -3.68
CA ILE A 64 -7.07 11.39 -4.97
C ILE A 64 -6.10 10.36 -5.55
N LEU A 65 -4.80 10.66 -5.50
CA LEU A 65 -3.77 9.72 -5.95
C LEU A 65 -3.84 8.39 -5.20
N LEU A 66 -3.94 8.47 -3.88
CA LEU A 66 -4.04 7.28 -3.04
C LEU A 66 -5.33 6.51 -3.32
N LEU A 67 -6.45 7.21 -3.52
CA LEU A 67 -7.73 6.60 -3.86
C LEU A 67 -7.65 5.83 -5.17
N VAL A 68 -7.09 6.43 -6.22
CA VAL A 68 -6.93 5.79 -7.53
C VAL A 68 -6.08 4.54 -7.41
N CYS A 69 -4.95 4.62 -6.71
CA CYS A 69 -4.07 3.47 -6.50
C CYS A 69 -4.78 2.35 -5.72
N THR A 70 -5.56 2.70 -4.70
CA THR A 70 -6.31 1.74 -3.88
C THR A 70 -7.40 1.05 -4.71
N VAL A 71 -8.13 1.80 -5.53
CA VAL A 71 -9.17 1.24 -6.41
C VAL A 71 -8.55 0.25 -7.40
N LEU A 72 -7.42 0.61 -8.01
CA LEU A 72 -6.71 -0.30 -8.91
C LEU A 72 -6.25 -1.57 -8.18
N TYR A 73 -5.82 -1.45 -6.95
CA TYR A 73 -5.39 -2.60 -6.13
C TYR A 73 -6.56 -3.54 -5.80
N VAL A 74 -7.74 -2.99 -5.56
CA VAL A 74 -8.94 -3.78 -5.21
C VAL A 74 -9.50 -4.53 -6.43
N ILE A 75 -9.43 -3.94 -7.63
CA ILE A 75 -9.93 -4.57 -8.85
C ILE A 75 -9.00 -5.74 -9.23
N PRO A 76 -9.50 -7.00 -9.35
CA PRO A 76 -8.64 -8.15 -9.59
C PRO A 76 -7.76 -8.06 -10.84
N ARG A 77 -8.27 -7.44 -11.90
CA ARG A 77 -7.52 -7.30 -13.17
C ARG A 77 -6.34 -6.33 -13.07
N THR A 78 -6.43 -5.35 -12.18
CA THR A 78 -5.42 -4.29 -12.02
C THR A 78 -4.73 -4.32 -10.66
N SER A 79 -4.93 -5.39 -9.87
CA SER A 79 -4.36 -5.51 -8.53
C SER A 79 -2.84 -5.36 -8.51
N VAL A 80 -2.15 -5.99 -9.45
CA VAL A 80 -0.68 -5.91 -9.54
C VAL A 80 -0.23 -4.50 -9.88
N LEU A 81 -0.89 -3.85 -10.83
CA LEU A 81 -0.61 -2.46 -11.18
C LEU A 81 -0.86 -1.54 -9.99
N GLY A 82 -1.98 -1.72 -9.29
CA GLY A 82 -2.29 -0.97 -8.08
C GLY A 82 -1.24 -1.17 -6.99
N ALA A 83 -0.77 -2.41 -6.80
CA ALA A 83 0.28 -2.72 -5.84
C ALA A 83 1.60 -2.03 -6.19
N VAL A 84 1.99 -2.01 -7.45
CA VAL A 84 3.20 -1.31 -7.91
C VAL A 84 3.09 0.19 -7.66
N LEU A 85 1.95 0.78 -8.00
CA LEU A 85 1.72 2.22 -7.78
C LEU A 85 1.69 2.56 -6.28
N LEU A 86 1.07 1.73 -5.46
CA LEU A 86 1.07 1.90 -4.01
C LEU A 86 2.48 1.76 -3.42
N THR A 87 3.29 0.86 -3.97
CA THR A 87 4.69 0.72 -3.55
C THR A 87 5.46 2.02 -3.80
N GLY A 88 5.25 2.66 -4.96
CA GLY A 88 5.82 3.96 -5.25
C GLY A 88 5.35 5.03 -4.28
N TYR A 89 4.05 5.07 -3.99
CA TYR A 89 3.47 6.00 -3.02
C TYR A 89 4.08 5.81 -1.62
N LEU A 90 4.16 4.57 -1.14
CA LEU A 90 4.72 4.24 0.16
C LEU A 90 6.21 4.55 0.23
N GLY A 91 6.95 4.31 -0.85
CA GLY A 91 8.36 4.68 -0.97
C GLY A 91 8.57 6.19 -0.87
N GLY A 92 7.69 6.96 -1.50
CA GLY A 92 7.67 8.42 -1.36
C GLY A 92 7.43 8.84 0.09
N ALA A 93 6.49 8.19 0.77
CA ALA A 93 6.21 8.45 2.18
C ALA A 93 7.44 8.18 3.06
N VAL A 94 8.15 7.08 2.82
CA VAL A 94 9.40 6.75 3.52
C VAL A 94 10.43 7.87 3.34
N SER A 95 10.63 8.32 2.10
CA SER A 95 11.60 9.37 1.78
C SER A 95 11.29 10.69 2.49
N VAL A 96 10.03 11.07 2.53
CA VAL A 96 9.59 12.30 3.18
C VAL A 96 9.81 12.21 4.70
N GLN A 97 9.49 11.07 5.31
CA GLN A 97 9.70 10.87 6.74
C GLN A 97 11.19 10.90 7.12
N LEU A 98 12.04 10.30 6.28
CA LEU A 98 13.49 10.35 6.47
C LEU A 98 14.01 11.79 6.38
N ARG A 99 13.51 12.56 5.44
CA ARG A 99 13.97 13.96 5.22
C ARG A 99 13.74 14.83 6.45
N VAL A 100 12.65 14.65 7.16
CA VAL A 100 12.32 15.44 8.35
C VAL A 100 12.87 14.84 9.63
N GLY A 101 13.58 13.72 9.58
CA GLY A 101 14.25 13.12 10.73
C GLY A 101 13.32 12.44 11.73
N ASN A 102 12.16 11.97 11.30
CA ASN A 102 11.22 11.26 12.18
C ASN A 102 11.80 9.91 12.64
N PRO A 103 11.32 9.37 13.80
CA PRO A 103 11.80 8.10 14.32
C PRO A 103 11.70 6.96 13.30
N LEU A 104 12.79 6.20 13.18
CA LEU A 104 12.91 5.15 12.16
C LEU A 104 11.82 4.09 12.27
N PHE A 105 11.62 3.53 13.46
CA PHE A 105 10.72 2.38 13.60
C PHE A 105 9.24 2.76 13.65
N GLY A 106 8.90 3.97 14.09
CA GLY A 106 7.52 4.41 14.23
C GLY A 106 6.94 5.05 12.97
N TYR A 107 7.73 5.89 12.31
CA TYR A 107 7.23 6.72 11.20
C TYR A 107 7.84 6.36 9.86
N VAL A 108 9.16 6.16 9.82
CA VAL A 108 9.86 5.91 8.56
C VAL A 108 9.53 4.53 8.01
N LEU A 109 9.55 3.50 8.85
CA LEU A 109 9.27 2.12 8.45
C LEU A 109 7.79 1.77 8.42
N PHE A 110 6.92 2.64 8.91
CA PHE A 110 5.48 2.39 8.92
C PHE A 110 4.92 2.08 7.51
N PRO A 111 5.23 2.88 6.47
CA PRO A 111 4.82 2.55 5.11
C PRO A 111 5.41 1.23 4.61
N VAL A 112 6.62 0.88 5.04
CA VAL A 112 7.25 -0.40 4.67
C VAL A 112 6.45 -1.58 5.20
N TYR A 113 5.98 -1.51 6.44
CA TYR A 113 5.13 -2.54 7.03
C TYR A 113 3.85 -2.76 6.22
N PHE A 114 3.20 -1.68 5.78
CA PHE A 114 2.03 -1.76 4.93
C PHE A 114 2.35 -2.33 3.55
N GLY A 115 3.47 -1.97 2.98
CA GLY A 115 3.93 -2.52 1.72
C GLY A 115 4.13 -4.04 1.80
N VAL A 116 4.71 -4.52 2.89
CA VAL A 116 4.90 -5.96 3.14
C VAL A 116 3.54 -6.67 3.25
N LEU A 117 2.60 -6.11 4.03
CA LEU A 117 1.26 -6.69 4.17
C LEU A 117 0.52 -6.72 2.83
N MET A 118 0.60 -5.66 2.07
CA MET A 118 -0.04 -5.53 0.76
C MET A 118 0.48 -6.59 -0.21
N TRP A 119 1.79 -6.71 -0.35
CA TRP A 119 2.39 -7.70 -1.24
C TRP A 119 2.21 -9.13 -0.75
N ALA A 120 2.29 -9.37 0.56
CA ALA A 120 2.02 -10.68 1.13
C ALA A 120 0.58 -11.12 0.85
N GLY A 121 -0.40 -10.23 1.05
CA GLY A 121 -1.79 -10.51 0.75
C GLY A 121 -2.01 -10.83 -0.73
N LEU A 122 -1.40 -10.06 -1.62
CA LEU A 122 -1.53 -10.26 -3.05
C LEU A 122 -0.86 -11.56 -3.51
N CYS A 123 0.35 -11.84 -3.04
CA CYS A 123 1.09 -13.06 -3.37
C CYS A 123 0.36 -14.32 -2.88
N LEU A 124 -0.29 -14.25 -1.72
CA LEU A 124 -1.06 -15.38 -1.20
C LEU A 124 -2.31 -15.66 -2.03
N ARG A 125 -2.90 -14.62 -2.64
CA ARG A 125 -4.09 -14.76 -3.48
C ARG A 125 -3.76 -15.12 -4.93
N GLU A 126 -2.58 -14.72 -5.40
CA GLU A 126 -2.17 -14.88 -6.79
C GLU A 126 -0.83 -15.60 -6.89
N PRO A 127 -0.83 -16.94 -6.98
CA PRO A 127 0.40 -17.73 -7.02
C PRO A 127 1.32 -17.40 -8.19
N ARG A 128 0.75 -16.87 -9.30
CA ARG A 128 1.52 -16.50 -10.49
C ARG A 128 2.55 -15.42 -10.22
N LEU A 129 2.26 -14.55 -9.24
CA LEU A 129 3.20 -13.49 -8.85
C LEU A 129 4.50 -14.04 -8.27
N LEU A 130 4.42 -15.12 -7.51
CA LEU A 130 5.61 -15.74 -6.92
C LEU A 130 6.56 -16.26 -8.01
N ALA A 131 6.01 -16.71 -9.14
CA ALA A 131 6.81 -17.16 -10.27
C ALA A 131 7.48 -16.00 -11.02
N LEU A 132 6.92 -14.79 -10.93
CA LEU A 132 7.43 -13.60 -11.60
C LEU A 132 8.41 -12.80 -10.73
N LEU A 133 8.45 -13.06 -9.43
CA LEU A 133 9.38 -12.37 -8.54
C LEU A 133 10.83 -12.76 -8.89
N PRO A 134 11.76 -11.77 -8.87
CA PRO A 134 13.15 -12.02 -9.27
C PRO A 134 13.94 -12.85 -8.27
N LEU A 135 13.30 -13.36 -7.23
CA LEU A 135 13.93 -14.21 -6.22
C LEU A 135 13.97 -15.65 -6.73
N ARG A 136 14.95 -15.93 -7.56
CA ARG A 136 15.24 -17.31 -7.95
C ARG A 136 16.06 -17.99 -6.87
N LYS A 137 15.59 -19.19 -6.50
CA LYS A 137 16.45 -20.12 -5.76
C LYS A 137 17.46 -20.75 -6.71
#